data_cf3020706d150b52895ad971613738a5
#
_entry.id   cf3020706d150b52895ad971613738a5
#
_cell.length_a   1.000
_cell.length_b   1.000
_cell.length_c   1.000
_cell.angle_alpha   90.00
_cell.angle_beta   90.00
_cell.angle_gamma   90.00
#
_symmetry.space_group_name_H-M   'P 1'
#
loop_
_entity.id
_entity.type
_entity.pdbx_description
1 polymer ?
#
loop_
_entity_poly.entity_id
_entity_poly.type
_entity_poly.pdbx_seq_one_letter_code
_entity_poly.pdbx_strand_id
1 'polypeptide(L)'
;MKVVATTRKEQGSGASRRLRRAGQVPGILYGAPGEPTPIAIDHNPLYHSMRVEAFHSSILDLELDGAQHQVLLRDVQWHAYKPQIMHVDFQRVAADQEIHVKVPLHYMNQEQCPAVKVSGGMITHVLMEVEVTCLPKDLPEYIQVDLSN
;
A
#
# COMPACT_ATOMS: atom_id res chain seq x y z
N MET A 1 -8.45 -2.77 -6.85
CA MET A 1 -9.00 -1.64 -6.03
C MET A 1 -8.80 -0.35 -6.78
N LYS A 2 -9.75 0.58 -6.68
CA LYS A 2 -9.72 1.84 -7.42
C LYS A 2 -9.49 3.03 -6.49
N VAL A 3 -8.60 3.94 -6.89
CA VAL A 3 -8.33 5.20 -6.20
C VAL A 3 -8.60 6.34 -7.16
N VAL A 4 -9.35 7.36 -6.72
CA VAL A 4 -9.64 8.55 -7.52
C VAL A 4 -8.79 9.70 -7.01
N ALA A 5 -8.04 10.33 -7.91
CA ALA A 5 -7.17 11.44 -7.62
C ALA A 5 -7.36 12.59 -8.62
N THR A 6 -6.97 13.78 -8.20
CA THR A 6 -6.93 14.97 -9.04
C THR A 6 -5.54 15.58 -9.05
N THR A 7 -5.15 16.22 -10.13
CA THR A 7 -3.86 16.90 -10.22
C THR A 7 -3.83 18.15 -9.34
N ARG A 8 -2.74 18.33 -8.59
CA ARG A 8 -2.49 19.53 -7.78
C ARG A 8 -1.68 20.55 -8.56
N LYS A 9 -2.13 21.80 -8.55
CA LYS A 9 -1.38 22.94 -9.08
C LYS A 9 -0.54 23.61 -8.02
N GLU A 10 -1.08 23.75 -6.81
CA GLU A 10 -0.39 24.40 -5.68
C GLU A 10 0.45 23.40 -4.89
N GLN A 11 1.69 23.79 -4.58
CA GLN A 11 2.63 23.01 -3.80
C GLN A 11 3.09 23.79 -2.57
N GLY A 12 3.84 23.12 -1.70
CA GLY A 12 4.38 23.69 -0.49
C GLY A 12 3.54 23.42 0.77
N SER A 13 4.12 23.71 1.93
CA SER A 13 3.55 23.35 3.24
C SER A 13 2.21 24.04 3.53
N GLY A 14 2.04 25.29 3.12
CA GLY A 14 0.80 26.05 3.29
C GLY A 14 -0.34 25.45 2.46
N ALA A 15 -0.09 25.15 1.18
CA ALA A 15 -1.06 24.50 0.30
C ALA A 15 -1.44 23.10 0.82
N SER A 16 -0.48 22.31 1.26
CA SER A 16 -0.72 20.98 1.85
C SER A 16 -1.57 21.04 3.13
N ARG A 17 -1.37 22.06 3.98
CA ARG A 17 -2.21 22.27 5.17
C ARG A 17 -3.66 22.62 4.80
N ARG A 18 -3.87 23.49 3.81
CA ARG A 18 -5.21 23.84 3.33
C ARG A 18 -5.92 22.61 2.76
N LEU A 19 -5.21 21.82 1.99
CA LEU A 19 -5.74 20.58 1.39
C LEU A 19 -6.22 19.60 2.47
N ARG A 20 -5.40 19.36 3.49
CA ARG A 20 -5.75 18.45 4.60
C ARG A 20 -6.95 18.97 5.42
N ARG A 21 -7.06 20.28 5.60
CA ARG A 21 -8.23 20.89 6.26
C ARG A 21 -9.51 20.71 5.45
N ALA A 22 -9.39 20.65 4.12
CA ALA A 22 -10.51 20.38 3.22
C ALA A 22 -10.85 18.86 3.12
N GLY A 23 -10.20 18.00 3.91
CA GLY A 23 -10.44 16.56 3.92
C GLY A 23 -9.77 15.81 2.78
N GLN A 24 -8.74 16.39 2.18
CA GLN A 24 -7.96 15.75 1.12
C GLN A 24 -6.53 15.45 1.58
N VAL A 25 -5.93 14.44 0.96
CA VAL A 25 -4.55 14.02 1.22
C VAL A 25 -3.67 14.41 0.03
N PRO A 26 -2.59 15.16 0.27
CA PRO A 26 -1.59 15.40 -0.74
C PRO A 26 -0.79 14.12 -1.00
N GLY A 27 -0.46 13.88 -2.25
CA GLY A 27 0.36 12.75 -2.66
C GLY A 27 1.18 13.06 -3.90
N ILE A 28 1.96 12.08 -4.30
CA ILE A 28 2.74 12.12 -5.53
C ILE A 28 2.57 10.83 -6.31
N LEU A 29 2.45 10.96 -7.63
CA LEU A 29 2.46 9.86 -8.58
C LEU A 29 3.75 9.96 -9.40
N TYR A 30 4.63 8.98 -9.29
CA TYR A 30 5.92 8.95 -9.99
C TYR A 30 6.18 7.62 -10.68
N GLY A 31 7.28 7.53 -11.42
CA GLY A 31 7.68 6.34 -12.18
C GLY A 31 7.36 6.44 -13.67
N ALA A 32 8.11 5.66 -14.48
CA ALA A 32 7.92 5.60 -15.93
C ALA A 32 6.60 4.89 -16.32
N PRO A 33 5.97 5.26 -17.45
CA PRO A 33 6.30 6.40 -18.28
C PRO A 33 5.65 7.69 -17.74
N GLY A 34 6.44 8.73 -17.53
CA GLY A 34 5.94 10.05 -17.19
C GLY A 34 6.68 10.74 -16.06
N GLU A 35 6.44 12.03 -15.93
CA GLU A 35 7.03 12.85 -14.89
C GLU A 35 6.30 12.70 -13.54
N PRO A 36 6.98 12.98 -12.42
CA PRO A 36 6.34 13.04 -11.12
C PRO A 36 5.20 14.07 -11.12
N THR A 37 4.01 13.64 -10.76
CA THR A 37 2.80 14.45 -10.78
C THR A 37 2.26 14.59 -9.36
N PRO A 38 2.17 15.80 -8.80
CA PRO A 38 1.53 16.02 -7.51
C PRO A 38 0.02 15.82 -7.63
N ILE A 39 -0.53 15.07 -6.69
CA ILE A 39 -1.94 14.66 -6.68
C ILE A 39 -2.62 15.00 -5.36
N ALA A 40 -3.94 15.04 -5.38
CA ALA A 40 -4.80 15.15 -4.20
C ALA A 40 -5.87 14.04 -4.24
N ILE A 41 -6.11 13.43 -3.10
CA ILE A 41 -7.04 12.30 -2.95
C ILE A 41 -7.95 12.58 -1.76
N ASP A 42 -9.21 12.20 -1.84
CA ASP A 42 -10.13 12.31 -0.72
C ASP A 42 -9.71 11.39 0.42
N HIS A 43 -9.61 11.95 1.64
CA HIS A 43 -9.08 11.24 2.81
C HIS A 43 -9.91 10.02 3.20
N ASN A 44 -11.22 10.14 3.28
CA ASN A 44 -12.07 9.07 3.82
C ASN A 44 -12.04 7.79 2.96
N PRO A 45 -12.24 7.84 1.64
CA PRO A 45 -12.10 6.65 0.80
C PRO A 45 -10.71 6.03 0.89
N LEU A 46 -9.67 6.86 0.88
CA LEU A 46 -8.28 6.40 0.99
C LEU A 46 -8.02 5.73 2.34
N TYR A 47 -8.47 6.33 3.44
CA TYR A 47 -8.32 5.79 4.79
C TYR A 47 -8.97 4.42 4.93
N HIS A 48 -10.18 4.23 4.39
CA HIS A 48 -10.86 2.94 4.40
C HIS A 48 -10.13 1.89 3.55
N SER A 49 -9.62 2.29 2.38
CA SER A 49 -8.84 1.40 1.52
C SER A 49 -7.53 0.96 2.18
N MET A 50 -6.87 1.85 2.93
CA MET A 50 -5.63 1.53 3.67
C MET A 50 -5.81 0.45 4.75
N ARG A 51 -7.02 0.21 5.21
CA ARG A 51 -7.32 -0.85 6.20
C ARG A 51 -7.37 -2.24 5.57
N VAL A 52 -7.43 -2.31 4.26
CA VAL A 52 -7.40 -3.58 3.52
C VAL A 52 -5.95 -3.95 3.24
N GLU A 53 -5.53 -5.11 3.72
CA GLU A 53 -4.15 -5.59 3.56
C GLU A 53 -3.71 -5.64 2.09
N ALA A 54 -4.58 -6.14 1.22
CA ALA A 54 -4.33 -6.20 -0.21
C ALA A 54 -4.06 -4.84 -0.87
N PHE A 55 -4.48 -3.73 -0.24
CA PHE A 55 -4.19 -2.39 -0.74
C PHE A 55 -2.69 -2.05 -0.73
N HIS A 56 -1.95 -2.62 0.21
CA HIS A 56 -0.51 -2.39 0.37
C HIS A 56 0.35 -3.28 -0.52
N SER A 57 -0.18 -4.43 -0.93
CA SER A 57 0.56 -5.45 -1.69
C SER A 57 0.05 -5.71 -3.10
N SER A 58 -1.02 -5.06 -3.52
CA SER A 58 -1.62 -5.24 -4.85
C SER A 58 -1.38 -4.06 -5.77
N ILE A 59 -1.56 -4.31 -7.07
CA ILE A 59 -1.62 -3.24 -8.07
C ILE A 59 -2.98 -2.57 -7.98
N LEU A 60 -2.95 -1.25 -7.90
CA LEU A 60 -4.13 -0.41 -7.78
C LEU A 60 -4.42 0.31 -9.09
N ASP A 61 -5.70 0.56 -9.36
CA ASP A 61 -6.15 1.39 -10.47
C ASP A 61 -6.32 2.82 -9.96
N LEU A 62 -5.40 3.71 -10.31
CA LEU A 62 -5.49 5.14 -10.00
C LEU A 62 -6.14 5.86 -11.16
N GLU A 63 -7.28 6.49 -10.91
CA GLU A 63 -7.90 7.42 -11.84
C GLU A 63 -7.44 8.84 -11.55
N LEU A 64 -6.69 9.42 -12.47
CA LEU A 64 -6.18 10.79 -12.38
C LEU A 64 -6.79 11.63 -13.51
N ASP A 65 -7.65 12.58 -13.15
CA ASP A 65 -8.33 13.47 -14.08
C ASP A 65 -9.00 12.74 -15.28
N GLY A 66 -9.56 11.56 -15.02
CA GLY A 66 -10.22 10.72 -16.02
C GLY A 66 -9.31 9.72 -16.75
N ALA A 67 -8.00 9.76 -16.54
CA ALA A 67 -7.05 8.78 -17.04
C ALA A 67 -6.75 7.70 -15.99
N GLN A 68 -6.71 6.44 -16.42
CA GLN A 68 -6.39 5.33 -15.51
C GLN A 68 -4.90 4.98 -15.58
N HIS A 69 -4.30 4.79 -14.41
CA HIS A 69 -2.93 4.36 -14.25
C HIS A 69 -2.86 3.15 -13.31
N GLN A 70 -2.07 2.16 -13.67
CA GLN A 70 -1.72 1.09 -12.74
C GLN A 70 -0.58 1.55 -11.84
N VAL A 71 -0.78 1.45 -10.53
CA VAL A 71 0.14 1.97 -9.54
C VAL A 71 0.32 1.01 -8.37
N LEU A 72 1.43 1.17 -7.66
CA LEU A 72 1.68 0.57 -6.35
C LEU A 72 1.75 1.64 -5.29
N LEU A 73 1.22 1.34 -4.13
CA LEU A 73 1.44 2.14 -2.93
C LEU A 73 2.87 1.92 -2.46
N ARG A 74 3.65 3.01 -2.37
CA ARG A 74 5.06 2.94 -1.95
C ARG A 74 5.27 3.38 -0.52
N ASP A 75 4.65 4.47 -0.14
CA ASP A 75 4.81 5.03 1.20
C ASP A 75 3.55 5.76 1.64
N VAL A 76 3.32 5.76 2.95
CA VAL A 76 2.23 6.47 3.60
C VAL A 76 2.77 7.17 4.84
N GLN A 77 2.55 8.46 4.92
CA GLN A 77 2.85 9.23 6.12
C GLN A 77 1.58 9.42 6.95
N TRP A 78 1.64 8.99 8.19
CA TRP A 78 0.55 9.11 9.14
C TRP A 78 0.77 10.27 10.12
N HIS A 79 -0.31 10.85 10.57
CA HIS A 79 -0.24 11.82 11.67
C HIS A 79 0.22 11.11 12.96
N ALA A 80 1.04 11.78 13.77
CA ALA A 80 1.67 11.19 14.94
C ALA A 80 0.68 10.59 15.96
N TYR A 81 -0.52 11.18 16.11
CA TYR A 81 -1.53 10.73 17.09
C TYR A 81 -2.97 10.72 16.58
N LYS A 82 -3.24 11.27 15.40
CA LYS A 82 -4.59 11.27 14.79
C LYS A 82 -4.69 10.16 13.73
N PRO A 83 -5.87 9.54 13.54
CA PRO A 83 -6.11 8.61 12.45
C PRO A 83 -6.26 9.37 11.13
N GLN A 84 -5.18 10.01 10.70
CA GLN A 84 -5.14 10.88 9.54
C GLN A 84 -3.91 10.59 8.69
N ILE A 85 -4.14 10.39 7.40
CA ILE A 85 -3.08 10.26 6.40
C ILE A 85 -2.57 11.66 6.05
N MET A 86 -1.25 11.84 6.11
CA MET A 86 -0.59 13.12 5.86
C MET A 86 -0.07 13.24 4.43
N HIS A 87 0.43 12.16 3.88
CA HIS A 87 0.97 12.08 2.52
C HIS A 87 0.91 10.64 2.02
N VAL A 88 0.85 10.46 0.71
CA VAL A 88 0.86 9.15 0.06
C VAL A 88 1.67 9.18 -1.22
N ASP A 89 2.48 8.15 -1.42
CA ASP A 89 3.33 7.98 -2.58
C ASP A 89 2.85 6.79 -3.41
N PHE A 90 2.52 7.05 -4.67
CA PHE A 90 2.18 6.02 -5.64
C PHE A 90 3.23 5.95 -6.74
N GLN A 91 3.62 4.74 -7.10
CA GLN A 91 4.50 4.47 -8.21
C GLN A 91 3.74 3.84 -9.37
N ARG A 92 3.92 4.41 -10.58
CA ARG A 92 3.40 3.79 -11.81
C ARG A 92 4.09 2.45 -12.06
N VAL A 93 3.34 1.48 -12.54
CA VAL A 93 3.83 0.15 -12.90
C VAL A 93 3.66 -0.08 -14.38
N ALA A 94 4.73 -0.54 -15.03
CA ALA A 94 4.70 -1.03 -16.40
C ALA A 94 4.63 -2.58 -16.37
N ALA A 95 3.86 -3.18 -17.28
CA ALA A 95 3.61 -4.61 -17.30
C ALA A 95 4.87 -5.48 -17.55
N ASP A 96 5.88 -4.91 -18.14
CA ASP A 96 7.14 -5.55 -18.53
C ASP A 96 8.33 -5.22 -17.60
N GLN A 97 8.09 -4.44 -16.55
CA GLN A 97 9.11 -4.00 -15.60
C GLN A 97 8.98 -4.72 -14.27
N GLU A 98 10.09 -5.22 -13.75
CA GLU A 98 10.16 -5.82 -12.41
C GLU A 98 9.86 -4.78 -11.32
N ILE A 99 9.10 -5.23 -10.34
CA ILE A 99 8.72 -4.43 -9.16
C ILE A 99 9.21 -5.10 -7.90
N HIS A 100 9.57 -4.29 -6.90
CA HIS A 100 9.91 -4.73 -5.55
C HIS A 100 8.78 -4.34 -4.62
N VAL A 101 8.12 -5.31 -4.00
CA VAL A 101 6.98 -5.09 -3.09
C VAL A 101 7.14 -5.95 -1.85
N LYS A 102 6.77 -5.39 -0.71
CA LYS A 102 6.63 -6.15 0.53
C LYS A 102 5.27 -6.84 0.55
N VAL A 103 5.30 -8.14 0.69
CA VAL A 103 4.11 -8.99 0.71
C VAL A 103 3.93 -9.56 2.12
N PRO A 104 2.73 -9.48 2.71
CA PRO A 104 2.48 -10.01 4.04
C PRO A 104 2.52 -11.53 4.06
N LEU A 105 2.93 -12.07 5.20
CA LEU A 105 2.97 -13.50 5.48
C LEU A 105 1.75 -13.91 6.31
N HIS A 106 0.98 -14.87 5.82
CA HIS A 106 -0.13 -15.47 6.55
C HIS A 106 0.32 -16.83 7.09
N TYR A 107 0.45 -16.92 8.40
CA TYR A 107 0.79 -18.16 9.10
C TYR A 107 -0.47 -18.97 9.37
N MET A 108 -0.49 -20.20 8.83
CA MET A 108 -1.62 -21.12 8.95
C MET A 108 -1.28 -22.30 9.86
N ASN A 109 -2.33 -22.94 10.42
CA ASN A 109 -2.21 -24.16 11.22
C ASN A 109 -1.31 -24.02 12.46
N GLN A 110 -1.30 -22.85 13.10
CA GLN A 110 -0.50 -22.61 14.32
C GLN A 110 -0.84 -23.57 15.45
N GLU A 111 -2.12 -23.91 15.59
CA GLU A 111 -2.60 -24.85 16.63
C GLU A 111 -2.16 -26.31 16.37
N GLN A 112 -1.85 -26.64 15.12
CA GLN A 112 -1.40 -27.98 14.70
C GLN A 112 0.12 -28.13 14.75
N CYS A 113 0.83 -27.02 14.96
CA CYS A 113 2.29 -27.06 15.09
C CYS A 113 2.72 -27.97 16.22
N PRO A 114 3.67 -28.91 16.00
CA PRO A 114 4.16 -29.82 17.04
C PRO A 114 4.66 -29.11 18.29
N ALA A 115 5.27 -27.94 18.14
CA ALA A 115 5.77 -27.14 19.26
C ALA A 115 4.62 -26.66 20.17
N VAL A 116 3.46 -26.34 19.64
CA VAL A 116 2.28 -25.92 20.41
C VAL A 116 1.53 -27.14 20.96
N LYS A 117 1.24 -28.10 20.08
CA LYS A 117 0.38 -29.25 20.40
C LYS A 117 1.04 -30.27 21.35
N VAL A 118 2.33 -30.52 21.17
CA VAL A 118 3.07 -31.54 21.93
C VAL A 118 3.83 -30.92 23.09
N SER A 119 4.51 -29.80 22.86
CA SER A 119 5.40 -29.17 23.84
C SER A 119 4.75 -28.02 24.63
N GLY A 120 3.51 -27.65 24.33
CA GLY A 120 2.82 -26.54 24.98
C GLY A 120 3.49 -25.19 24.79
N GLY A 121 4.28 -25.05 23.73
CA GLY A 121 5.00 -23.83 23.38
C GLY A 121 4.10 -22.75 22.80
N MET A 122 4.66 -21.56 22.62
CA MET A 122 4.01 -20.41 21.99
C MET A 122 4.78 -20.00 20.74
N ILE A 123 4.04 -19.74 19.64
CA ILE A 123 4.63 -19.28 18.39
C ILE A 123 4.70 -17.76 18.39
N THR A 124 5.90 -17.23 18.14
CA THR A 124 6.11 -15.80 17.96
C THR A 124 6.50 -15.53 16.51
N HIS A 125 5.77 -14.63 15.85
CA HIS A 125 6.06 -14.22 14.47
C HIS A 125 7.12 -13.11 14.49
N VAL A 126 8.33 -13.44 14.06
CA VAL A 126 9.43 -12.46 13.95
C VAL A 126 9.35 -11.68 12.64
N LEU A 127 8.94 -12.36 11.56
CA LEU A 127 8.81 -11.79 10.23
C LEU A 127 7.33 -11.73 9.84
N MET A 128 6.83 -10.54 9.56
CA MET A 128 5.42 -10.31 9.18
C MET A 128 5.25 -10.10 7.67
N GLU A 129 6.29 -9.66 7.00
CA GLU A 129 6.30 -9.37 5.57
C GLU A 129 7.64 -9.77 4.95
N VAL A 130 7.63 -10.07 3.66
CA VAL A 130 8.83 -10.39 2.89
C VAL A 130 8.87 -9.57 1.61
N GLU A 131 10.05 -9.09 1.24
CA GLU A 131 10.25 -8.36 0.00
C GLU A 131 10.31 -9.35 -1.17
N VAL A 132 9.45 -9.11 -2.17
CA VAL A 132 9.32 -9.92 -3.38
C VAL A 132 9.67 -9.08 -4.59
N THR A 133 10.47 -9.63 -5.49
CA THR A 133 10.76 -9.07 -6.82
C THR A 133 10.05 -9.91 -7.87
N CYS A 134 9.14 -9.30 -8.61
CA CYS A 134 8.36 -9.99 -9.63
C CYS A 134 7.85 -9.04 -10.72
N LEU A 135 7.28 -9.61 -11.78
CA LEU A 135 6.50 -8.82 -12.73
C LEU A 135 5.14 -8.46 -12.11
N PRO A 136 4.52 -7.34 -12.49
CA PRO A 136 3.23 -6.91 -11.95
C PRO A 136 2.13 -7.97 -12.01
N LYS A 137 2.09 -8.76 -13.08
CA LYS A 137 1.12 -9.85 -13.28
C LYS A 137 1.26 -11.02 -12.31
N ASP A 138 2.46 -11.21 -11.76
CA ASP A 138 2.82 -12.34 -10.91
C ASP A 138 2.82 -11.98 -9.42
N LEU A 139 2.43 -10.75 -9.08
CA LEU A 139 2.41 -10.23 -7.70
C LEU A 139 1.35 -10.96 -6.85
N PRO A 140 1.75 -11.69 -5.79
CA PRO A 140 0.81 -12.31 -4.87
C PRO A 140 0.27 -11.28 -3.87
N GLU A 141 -0.98 -11.43 -3.44
CA GLU A 141 -1.57 -10.59 -2.39
C GLU A 141 -0.99 -10.90 -1.01
N TYR A 142 -0.67 -12.16 -0.75
CA TYR A 142 -0.03 -12.66 0.47
C TYR A 142 0.69 -13.98 0.21
N ILE A 143 1.58 -14.35 1.10
CA ILE A 143 2.29 -15.64 1.07
C ILE A 143 1.85 -16.47 2.26
N GLN A 144 1.37 -17.68 2.02
CA GLN A 144 0.97 -18.61 3.05
C GLN A 144 2.17 -19.39 3.58
N VAL A 145 2.31 -19.43 4.90
CA VAL A 145 3.30 -20.24 5.61
C VAL A 145 2.57 -21.27 6.46
N ASP A 146 2.71 -22.55 6.12
CA ASP A 146 2.11 -23.65 6.87
C ASP A 146 3.02 -24.08 8.02
N LEU A 147 2.50 -24.08 9.23
CA LEU A 147 3.21 -24.44 10.47
C LEU A 147 2.86 -25.85 10.97
N SER A 148 2.16 -26.66 10.16
CA SER A 148 1.74 -28.02 10.57
C SER A 148 2.86 -29.05 10.62
N ASN A 149 4.05 -28.73 10.07
CA ASN A 149 5.23 -29.63 10.03
C ASN A 149 6.30 -29.20 11.03
#